data_89c7a44a17f93392cdc1658acf3b89a1
#
_entry.id   89c7a44a17f93392cdc1658acf3b89a1
#
_cell.length_a   1.000
_cell.length_b   1.000
_cell.length_c   1.000
_cell.angle_alpha   90.00
_cell.angle_beta   90.00
_cell.angle_gamma   90.00
#
_symmetry.space_group_name_H-M   'P 1'
#
loop_
_entity.id
_entity.type
_entity.pdbx_description
1 polymer ?
#
loop_
_entity_poly.entity_id
_entity_poly.type
_entity_poly.pdbx_seq_one_letter_code
_entity_poly.pdbx_strand_id
1 'polypeptide(L)'
;FLAEVVTKEDTVVDATMGNGHDTLFLAKLAKQVYAFDIQEQAVEKTRQRLAEAGLDNAQLILAGHETLDQYLDHFKAAIFNLGYLPSADKSVITRPDTTLEALEKVCLGLEKGGRAAIMIYYGHEGGEVEKDAVLDFVSQLPQQEFTVALYKTINQINNPPFLVMIEKLKEK
;
A
#
# COMPACT_ATOMS: atom_id res chain seq x y z
N PHE A 1 -0.31 -8.67 -9.95
CA PHE A 1 -1.57 -7.90 -9.97
C PHE A 1 -1.35 -6.45 -10.41
N LEU A 2 -0.47 -5.70 -9.70
CA LEU A 2 -0.20 -4.30 -10.07
C LEU A 2 0.57 -4.19 -11.39
N ALA A 3 1.54 -5.07 -11.62
CA ALA A 3 2.36 -5.07 -12.83
C ALA A 3 1.56 -5.24 -14.12
N GLU A 4 0.36 -5.79 -14.04
CA GLU A 4 -0.51 -5.98 -15.20
C GLU A 4 -1.08 -4.66 -15.74
N VAL A 5 -1.16 -3.62 -14.90
CA VAL A 5 -1.80 -2.35 -15.26
C VAL A 5 -0.87 -1.15 -15.23
N VAL A 6 0.26 -1.21 -14.51
CA VAL A 6 1.21 -0.10 -14.36
C VAL A 6 2.16 -0.05 -15.56
N THR A 7 2.34 1.16 -16.11
CA THR A 7 3.27 1.42 -17.22
C THR A 7 4.26 2.52 -16.83
N LYS A 8 5.23 2.77 -17.71
CA LYS A 8 6.24 3.84 -17.56
C LYS A 8 5.67 5.25 -17.68
N GLU A 9 4.37 5.38 -17.87
CA GLU A 9 3.70 6.69 -17.90
C GLU A 9 2.94 6.96 -16.60
N ASP A 10 2.83 5.97 -15.72
CA ASP A 10 1.97 6.03 -14.54
C ASP A 10 2.69 6.50 -13.28
N THR A 11 1.92 7.16 -12.41
CA THR A 11 2.31 7.47 -11.04
C THR A 11 1.68 6.45 -10.12
N VAL A 12 2.44 5.98 -9.13
CA VAL A 12 1.99 4.95 -8.18
C VAL A 12 2.37 5.33 -6.75
N VAL A 13 1.71 4.69 -5.79
CA VAL A 13 1.89 4.95 -4.36
C VAL A 13 2.36 3.69 -3.65
N ASP A 14 3.41 3.82 -2.84
CA ASP A 14 3.77 2.83 -1.83
C ASP A 14 3.41 3.42 -0.47
N ALA A 15 2.31 2.95 0.10
CA ALA A 15 1.76 3.52 1.34
C ALA A 15 2.54 3.13 2.59
N THR A 16 3.37 2.10 2.49
CA THR A 16 4.15 1.53 3.59
C THR A 16 5.52 1.11 3.07
N MET A 17 6.43 2.06 2.87
CA MET A 17 7.68 1.76 2.16
C MET A 17 8.58 0.74 2.88
N GLY A 18 8.60 0.73 4.21
CA GLY A 18 9.36 -0.24 4.98
C GLY A 18 10.82 -0.33 4.58
N ASN A 19 11.27 -1.52 4.23
CA ASN A 19 12.65 -1.76 3.78
C ASN A 19 12.91 -1.39 2.32
N GLY A 20 11.86 -0.95 1.59
CA GLY A 20 11.99 -0.42 0.24
C GLY A 20 11.89 -1.46 -0.88
N HIS A 21 11.56 -2.71 -0.60
CA HIS A 21 11.44 -3.75 -1.64
C HIS A 21 10.33 -3.44 -2.63
N ASP A 22 9.15 -3.05 -2.14
CA ASP A 22 8.02 -2.70 -3.00
C ASP A 22 8.24 -1.36 -3.69
N THR A 23 8.85 -0.39 -3.01
CA THR A 23 9.22 0.88 -3.64
C THR A 23 10.15 0.64 -4.82
N LEU A 24 11.17 -0.22 -4.65
CA LEU A 24 12.09 -0.58 -5.73
C LEU A 24 11.36 -1.25 -6.90
N PHE A 25 10.49 -2.21 -6.59
CA PHE A 25 9.70 -2.92 -7.59
C PHE A 25 8.83 -1.93 -8.40
N LEU A 26 8.13 -1.03 -7.72
CA LEU A 26 7.28 -0.03 -8.36
C LEU A 26 8.10 0.98 -9.18
N ALA A 27 9.26 1.39 -8.68
CA ALA A 27 10.14 2.34 -9.38
C ALA A 27 10.65 1.77 -10.71
N LYS A 28 10.81 0.45 -10.81
CA LYS A 28 11.19 -0.20 -12.07
C LYS A 28 10.04 -0.25 -13.08
N LEU A 29 8.79 -0.20 -12.63
CA LEU A 29 7.61 -0.31 -13.48
C LEU A 29 7.04 1.04 -13.89
N ALA A 30 7.03 2.01 -12.99
CA ALA A 30 6.29 3.26 -13.11
C ALA A 30 7.17 4.42 -13.55
N LYS A 31 6.54 5.54 -13.90
CA LYS A 31 7.22 6.81 -14.15
C LYS A 31 7.67 7.42 -12.83
N GLN A 32 6.80 7.45 -11.83
CA GLN A 32 7.03 8.10 -10.54
C GLN A 32 6.38 7.29 -9.41
N VAL A 33 7.10 7.16 -8.30
CA VAL A 33 6.59 6.53 -7.08
C VAL A 33 6.55 7.57 -5.96
N TYR A 34 5.45 7.62 -5.22
CA TYR A 34 5.36 8.35 -3.95
C TYR A 34 5.30 7.31 -2.83
N ALA A 35 6.31 7.30 -1.97
CA ALA A 35 6.44 6.29 -0.92
C ALA A 35 6.40 6.94 0.45
N PHE A 36 5.64 6.36 1.37
CA PHE A 36 5.35 6.90 2.69
C PHE A 36 5.81 5.96 3.79
N ASP A 37 6.38 6.49 4.85
CA ASP A 37 6.61 5.78 6.11
C ASP A 37 6.80 6.79 7.23
N ILE A 38 6.41 6.41 8.45
CA ILE A 38 6.57 7.25 9.64
C ILE A 38 7.93 7.03 10.31
N GLN A 39 8.69 6.03 9.89
CA GLN A 39 9.99 5.70 10.45
C GLN A 39 11.12 6.23 9.58
N GLU A 40 11.99 7.04 10.17
CA GLU A 40 13.16 7.57 9.48
C GLU A 40 14.07 6.44 8.97
N GLN A 41 14.19 5.37 9.73
CA GLN A 41 14.96 4.18 9.35
C GLN A 41 14.45 3.56 8.05
N ALA A 42 13.14 3.51 7.83
CA ALA A 42 12.54 2.99 6.61
C ALA A 42 12.89 3.88 5.40
N VAL A 43 12.79 5.18 5.59
CA VAL A 43 13.14 6.16 4.53
C VAL A 43 14.61 6.01 4.13
N GLU A 44 15.51 5.89 5.10
CA GLU A 44 16.94 5.78 4.83
C GLU A 44 17.31 4.47 4.13
N LYS A 45 16.75 3.34 4.57
CA LYS A 45 16.98 2.05 3.92
C LYS A 45 16.47 2.04 2.48
N THR A 46 15.31 2.64 2.25
CA THR A 46 14.72 2.74 0.91
C THR A 46 15.57 3.63 0.01
N ARG A 47 16.06 4.76 0.53
CA ARG A 47 16.94 5.66 -0.21
C ARG A 47 18.20 4.92 -0.69
N GLN A 48 18.84 4.16 0.20
CA GLN A 48 20.03 3.39 -0.13
C GLN A 48 19.75 2.34 -1.20
N ARG A 49 18.62 1.63 -1.06
CA ARG A 49 18.22 0.60 -2.01
C ARG A 49 17.99 1.14 -3.40
N LEU A 50 17.34 2.29 -3.51
CA LEU A 50 17.09 2.95 -4.80
C LEU A 50 18.40 3.48 -5.41
N ALA A 51 19.28 4.05 -4.60
CA ALA A 51 20.57 4.55 -5.06
C ALA A 51 21.44 3.42 -5.63
N GLU A 52 21.50 2.28 -4.94
CA GLU A 52 22.24 1.10 -5.41
C GLU A 52 21.68 0.54 -6.74
N ALA A 53 20.39 0.70 -6.97
CA ALA A 53 19.75 0.27 -8.23
C ALA A 53 19.79 1.34 -9.32
N GLY A 54 20.32 2.53 -9.03
CA GLY A 54 20.40 3.63 -10.01
C GLY A 54 19.06 4.25 -10.35
N LEU A 55 18.08 4.19 -9.43
CA LEU A 55 16.75 4.73 -9.64
C LEU A 55 16.56 6.05 -8.88
N ASP A 56 15.99 7.05 -9.57
CA ASP A 56 15.76 8.40 -9.05
C ASP A 56 14.31 8.88 -9.19
N ASN A 57 13.39 7.95 -9.50
CA ASN A 57 12.00 8.25 -9.78
C ASN A 57 11.04 7.99 -8.61
N ALA A 58 11.54 8.03 -7.37
CA ALA A 58 10.72 7.89 -6.18
C ALA A 58 10.90 9.08 -5.25
N GLN A 59 9.78 9.65 -4.80
CA GLN A 59 9.75 10.65 -3.75
C GLN A 59 9.47 9.94 -2.43
N LEU A 60 10.42 9.98 -1.48
CA LEU A 60 10.31 9.34 -0.19
C LEU A 60 9.82 10.36 0.83
N ILE A 61 8.74 10.03 1.52
CA ILE A 61 8.03 10.96 2.40
C ILE A 61 7.99 10.39 3.81
N LEU A 62 8.61 11.10 4.75
CA LEU A 62 8.57 10.76 6.17
C LEU A 62 7.27 11.29 6.78
N ALA A 63 6.19 10.58 6.52
CA ALA A 63 4.85 10.90 7.00
C ALA A 63 3.96 9.67 6.88
N GLY A 64 2.84 9.67 7.58
CA GLY A 64 1.86 8.59 7.46
C GLY A 64 1.16 8.60 6.09
N HIS A 65 0.72 7.45 5.65
CA HIS A 65 0.06 7.28 4.35
C HIS A 65 -1.29 8.02 4.26
N GLU A 66 -1.90 8.39 5.38
CA GLU A 66 -3.13 9.18 5.41
C GLU A 66 -2.93 10.61 4.87
N THR A 67 -1.67 11.05 4.71
CA THR A 67 -1.35 12.37 4.16
C THR A 67 -1.19 12.39 2.65
N LEU A 68 -1.42 11.27 1.97
CA LEU A 68 -1.10 11.12 0.54
C LEU A 68 -1.76 12.17 -0.35
N ASP A 69 -2.94 12.65 -0.02
CA ASP A 69 -3.67 13.67 -0.78
C ASP A 69 -3.04 15.06 -0.72
N GLN A 70 -2.04 15.27 0.16
CA GLN A 70 -1.24 16.49 0.17
C GLN A 70 -0.17 16.49 -0.93
N TYR A 71 0.10 15.35 -1.54
CA TYR A 71 1.20 15.17 -2.50
C TYR A 71 0.72 14.84 -3.91
N LEU A 72 -0.40 14.14 -4.06
CA LEU A 72 -0.92 13.75 -5.37
C LEU A 72 -2.44 13.56 -5.32
N ASP A 73 -3.08 13.77 -6.48
CA ASP A 73 -4.55 13.64 -6.62
C ASP A 73 -4.94 12.35 -7.33
N HIS A 74 -4.13 11.90 -8.30
CA HIS A 74 -4.44 10.75 -9.15
C HIS A 74 -3.24 9.84 -9.28
N PHE A 75 -3.48 8.55 -9.29
CA PHE A 75 -2.45 7.53 -9.46
C PHE A 75 -3.06 6.23 -9.99
N LYS A 76 -2.21 5.39 -10.60
CA LYS A 76 -2.63 4.13 -11.22
C LYS A 76 -2.69 2.97 -10.25
N ALA A 77 -1.82 2.98 -9.26
CA ALA A 77 -1.71 1.86 -8.32
C ALA A 77 -1.27 2.32 -6.94
N ALA A 78 -1.63 1.52 -5.95
CA ALA A 78 -1.17 1.71 -4.56
C ALA A 78 -0.90 0.35 -3.94
N ILE A 79 0.12 0.28 -3.07
CA ILE A 79 0.44 -0.93 -2.31
C ILE A 79 0.53 -0.60 -0.82
N PHE A 80 0.00 -1.51 -0.01
CA PHE A 80 0.05 -1.44 1.46
C PHE A 80 0.59 -2.77 2.00
N ASN A 81 1.49 -2.68 2.98
CA ASN A 81 1.84 -3.80 3.85
C ASN A 81 1.46 -3.40 5.27
N LEU A 82 0.35 -3.91 5.77
CA LEU A 82 -0.18 -3.53 7.08
C LEU A 82 0.38 -4.42 8.17
N GLY A 83 0.82 -3.80 9.27
CA GLY A 83 1.46 -4.46 10.39
C GLY A 83 2.65 -3.64 10.89
N TYR A 84 3.80 -4.28 11.06
CA TYR A 84 5.02 -3.63 11.50
C TYR A 84 6.19 -3.97 10.57
N LEU A 85 7.20 -3.08 10.55
CA LEU A 85 8.41 -3.29 9.77
C LEU A 85 9.20 -4.47 10.35
N PRO A 86 9.50 -5.52 9.56
CA PRO A 86 10.34 -6.63 10.03
C PRO A 86 11.71 -6.14 10.51
N SER A 87 12.17 -6.66 11.64
CA SER A 87 13.47 -6.30 12.28
C SER A 87 13.54 -4.89 12.86
N ALA A 88 12.41 -4.15 12.88
CA ALA A 88 12.32 -2.84 13.53
C ALA A 88 11.60 -2.95 14.89
N ASP A 89 11.32 -1.81 15.50
CA ASP A 89 10.56 -1.74 16.75
C ASP A 89 9.12 -2.21 16.50
N LYS A 90 8.76 -3.35 17.10
CA LYS A 90 7.43 -3.97 16.94
C LYS A 90 6.30 -3.20 17.61
N SER A 91 6.62 -2.16 18.42
CA SER A 91 5.61 -1.26 18.96
C SER A 91 5.13 -0.25 17.92
N VAL A 92 5.89 -0.05 16.85
CA VAL A 92 5.54 0.86 15.75
C VAL A 92 4.84 0.05 14.67
N ILE A 93 3.52 0.05 14.71
CA ILE A 93 2.65 -0.68 13.78
C ILE A 93 1.71 0.28 13.07
N THR A 94 1.12 -0.15 11.95
CA THR A 94 0.04 0.59 11.30
C THR A 94 -1.20 0.60 12.21
N ARG A 95 -2.02 1.63 12.10
CA ARG A 95 -3.18 1.85 12.97
C ARG A 95 -4.47 1.85 12.16
N PRO A 96 -5.57 1.29 12.70
CA PRO A 96 -6.84 1.21 11.96
C PRO A 96 -7.34 2.57 11.47
N ASP A 97 -7.26 3.62 12.30
CA ASP A 97 -7.77 4.95 11.97
C ASP A 97 -7.03 5.58 10.78
N THR A 98 -5.71 5.59 10.81
CA THR A 98 -4.89 6.15 9.72
C THR A 98 -4.95 5.28 8.47
N THR A 99 -5.02 3.96 8.63
CA THR A 99 -5.15 3.01 7.52
C THR A 99 -6.47 3.22 6.78
N LEU A 100 -7.60 3.33 7.49
CA LEU A 100 -8.90 3.56 6.85
C LEU A 100 -8.96 4.90 6.14
N GLU A 101 -8.40 5.95 6.72
CA GLU A 101 -8.29 7.26 6.08
C GLU A 101 -7.48 7.17 4.78
N ALA A 102 -6.35 6.48 4.81
CA ALA A 102 -5.51 6.27 3.63
C ALA A 102 -6.23 5.46 2.55
N LEU A 103 -6.94 4.39 2.93
CA LEU A 103 -7.70 3.56 2.00
C LEU A 103 -8.83 4.34 1.32
N GLU A 104 -9.53 5.18 2.06
CA GLU A 104 -10.55 6.05 1.48
C GLU A 104 -9.95 6.98 0.43
N LYS A 105 -8.81 7.61 0.75
CA LYS A 105 -8.10 8.48 -0.18
C LYS A 105 -7.58 7.73 -1.41
N VAL A 106 -7.12 6.50 -1.22
CA VAL A 106 -6.68 5.65 -2.34
C VAL A 106 -7.86 5.34 -3.25
N CYS A 107 -9.00 4.96 -2.71
CA CYS A 107 -10.20 4.68 -3.53
C CYS A 107 -10.63 5.91 -4.33
N LEU A 108 -10.51 7.12 -3.76
CA LEU A 108 -10.82 8.35 -4.46
C LEU A 108 -9.79 8.69 -5.54
N GLY A 109 -8.50 8.47 -5.24
CA GLY A 109 -7.39 8.87 -6.11
C GLY A 109 -7.06 7.87 -7.23
N LEU A 110 -7.45 6.61 -7.11
CA LEU A 110 -7.20 5.63 -8.17
C LEU A 110 -7.89 6.05 -9.46
N GLU A 111 -7.15 6.00 -10.56
CA GLU A 111 -7.69 6.16 -11.90
C GLU A 111 -8.56 4.96 -12.29
N LYS A 112 -9.43 5.12 -13.27
CA LYS A 112 -10.17 4.01 -13.85
C LYS A 112 -9.22 2.93 -14.33
N GLY A 113 -9.48 1.68 -13.97
CA GLY A 113 -8.59 0.55 -14.24
C GLY A 113 -7.42 0.46 -13.28
N GLY A 114 -7.29 1.42 -12.36
CA GLY A 114 -6.26 1.40 -11.33
C GLY A 114 -6.50 0.32 -10.29
N ARG A 115 -5.43 -0.11 -9.63
CA ARG A 115 -5.47 -1.22 -8.69
C ARG A 115 -4.73 -0.90 -7.40
N ALA A 116 -5.26 -1.39 -6.28
CA ALA A 116 -4.59 -1.35 -4.98
C ALA A 116 -4.41 -2.77 -4.46
N ALA A 117 -3.24 -3.03 -3.91
CA ALA A 117 -2.89 -4.30 -3.27
C ALA A 117 -2.60 -4.04 -1.79
N ILE A 118 -3.29 -4.74 -0.91
CA ILE A 118 -3.19 -4.55 0.54
C ILE A 118 -2.85 -5.89 1.17
N MET A 119 -1.58 -6.06 1.56
CA MET A 119 -1.13 -7.23 2.29
C MET A 119 -1.39 -7.01 3.77
N ILE A 120 -2.08 -7.92 4.42
CA ILE A 120 -2.47 -7.81 5.82
C ILE A 120 -1.74 -8.86 6.65
N TYR A 121 -0.90 -8.38 7.58
CA TYR A 121 -0.22 -9.18 8.59
C TYR A 121 -0.93 -8.92 9.92
N TYR A 122 -1.56 -9.94 10.50
CA TYR A 122 -2.43 -9.74 11.66
C TYR A 122 -2.10 -10.62 12.87
N GLY A 123 -1.03 -11.39 12.83
CA GLY A 123 -0.61 -12.27 13.91
C GLY A 123 0.08 -11.59 15.09
N HIS A 124 -0.11 -10.27 15.27
CA HIS A 124 0.49 -9.46 16.34
C HIS A 124 -0.59 -8.72 17.11
N GLU A 125 -0.24 -8.15 18.27
CA GLU A 125 -1.18 -7.37 19.07
C GLU A 125 -1.75 -6.19 18.27
N GLY A 126 -3.07 -6.05 18.25
CA GLY A 126 -3.77 -5.02 17.48
C GLY A 126 -3.97 -5.37 16.00
N GLY A 127 -3.30 -6.40 15.48
CA GLY A 127 -3.40 -6.77 14.07
C GLY A 127 -4.78 -7.25 13.65
N GLU A 128 -5.49 -7.94 14.53
CA GLU A 128 -6.84 -8.42 14.23
C GLU A 128 -7.85 -7.29 14.14
N VAL A 129 -7.70 -6.26 14.98
CA VAL A 129 -8.57 -5.08 14.94
C VAL A 129 -8.39 -4.34 13.61
N GLU A 130 -7.16 -4.15 13.17
CA GLU A 130 -6.87 -3.53 11.88
C GLU A 130 -7.39 -4.38 10.71
N LYS A 131 -7.15 -5.69 10.76
CA LYS A 131 -7.65 -6.63 9.76
C LYS A 131 -9.16 -6.54 9.60
N ASP A 132 -9.90 -6.60 10.72
CA ASP A 132 -11.35 -6.55 10.72
C ASP A 132 -11.87 -5.20 10.19
N ALA A 133 -11.23 -4.10 10.57
CA ALA A 133 -11.59 -2.77 10.10
C ALA A 133 -11.38 -2.63 8.57
N VAL A 134 -10.27 -3.14 8.06
CA VAL A 134 -9.99 -3.11 6.61
C VAL A 134 -10.99 -3.97 5.83
N LEU A 135 -11.23 -5.21 6.28
CA LEU A 135 -12.18 -6.10 5.61
C LEU A 135 -13.60 -5.53 5.61
N ASP A 136 -14.03 -4.92 6.72
CA ASP A 136 -15.32 -4.25 6.81
C ASP A 136 -15.41 -3.11 5.81
N PHE A 137 -14.39 -2.26 5.74
CA PHE A 137 -14.36 -1.13 4.80
C PHE A 137 -14.42 -1.59 3.35
N VAL A 138 -13.55 -2.51 2.94
CA VAL A 138 -13.45 -2.91 1.53
C VAL A 138 -14.66 -3.71 1.05
N SER A 139 -15.29 -4.49 1.96
CA SER A 139 -16.49 -5.27 1.61
C SER A 139 -17.71 -4.40 1.36
N GLN A 140 -17.70 -3.14 1.82
CA GLN A 140 -18.78 -2.19 1.62
C GLN A 140 -18.57 -1.26 0.41
N LEU A 141 -17.45 -1.37 -0.30
CA LEU A 141 -17.22 -0.57 -1.50
C LEU A 141 -18.26 -0.89 -2.57
N PRO A 142 -18.81 0.14 -3.25
CA PRO A 142 -19.87 -0.08 -4.26
C PRO A 142 -19.40 -0.98 -5.40
N GLN A 143 -20.13 -2.06 -5.64
CA GLN A 143 -19.76 -3.03 -6.68
C GLN A 143 -19.77 -2.48 -8.10
N GLN A 144 -20.49 -1.38 -8.33
CA GLN A 144 -20.52 -0.71 -9.62
C GLN A 144 -19.23 0.09 -9.89
N GLU A 145 -18.52 0.48 -8.83
CA GLU A 145 -17.31 1.30 -8.90
C GLU A 145 -16.04 0.48 -8.67
N PHE A 146 -16.12 -0.59 -7.87
CA PHE A 146 -14.97 -1.38 -7.46
C PHE A 146 -15.21 -2.87 -7.52
N THR A 147 -14.19 -3.62 -7.90
CA THR A 147 -14.11 -5.05 -7.63
C THR A 147 -13.11 -5.24 -6.49
N VAL A 148 -13.52 -6.01 -5.48
CA VAL A 148 -12.65 -6.36 -4.35
C VAL A 148 -12.55 -7.87 -4.29
N ALA A 149 -11.32 -8.39 -4.28
CA ALA A 149 -11.03 -9.82 -4.20
C ALA A 149 -10.07 -10.11 -3.06
N LEU A 150 -10.10 -11.34 -2.58
CA LEU A 150 -9.26 -11.82 -1.49
C LEU A 150 -8.39 -12.97 -1.99
N TYR A 151 -7.08 -12.87 -1.79
CA TYR A 151 -6.15 -13.96 -2.04
C TYR A 151 -5.61 -14.47 -0.70
N LYS A 152 -5.99 -15.68 -0.33
CA LYS A 152 -5.73 -16.24 1.00
C LYS A 152 -5.38 -17.72 0.88
N THR A 153 -4.37 -18.16 1.64
CA THR A 153 -4.10 -19.59 1.79
C THR A 153 -5.10 -20.20 2.76
N ILE A 154 -5.55 -21.43 2.49
CA ILE A 154 -6.57 -22.07 3.31
C ILE A 154 -6.04 -23.27 4.11
N ASN A 155 -4.83 -23.73 3.79
CA ASN A 155 -4.20 -24.88 4.45
C ASN A 155 -3.05 -24.53 5.38
N GLN A 156 -2.75 -23.25 5.53
CA GLN A 156 -1.70 -22.77 6.44
C GLN A 156 -2.24 -22.68 7.86
N ILE A 157 -1.39 -23.04 8.82
CA ILE A 157 -1.72 -22.92 10.24
C ILE A 157 -1.36 -21.53 10.77
N ASN A 158 -1.86 -21.19 11.96
CA ASN A 158 -1.70 -19.89 12.62
C ASN A 158 -2.41 -18.78 11.85
N ASN A 159 -1.81 -17.59 11.77
CA ASN A 159 -2.39 -16.42 11.15
C ASN A 159 -1.56 -16.01 9.92
N PRO A 160 -1.65 -16.75 8.79
CA PRO A 160 -0.90 -16.39 7.60
C PRO A 160 -1.39 -15.05 7.05
N PRO A 161 -0.49 -14.21 6.49
CA PRO A 161 -0.92 -12.99 5.84
C PRO A 161 -1.77 -13.30 4.61
N PHE A 162 -2.61 -12.36 4.23
CA PHE A 162 -3.42 -12.49 3.03
C PHE A 162 -3.48 -11.15 2.28
N LEU A 163 -3.89 -11.21 1.02
CA LEU A 163 -3.90 -10.07 0.12
C LEU A 163 -5.33 -9.66 -0.22
N VAL A 164 -5.64 -8.39 -0.02
CA VAL A 164 -6.86 -7.76 -0.54
C VAL A 164 -6.49 -7.03 -1.84
N MET A 165 -7.24 -7.29 -2.90
CA MET A 165 -7.03 -6.70 -4.22
C MET A 165 -8.24 -5.84 -4.57
N ILE A 166 -8.00 -4.57 -4.91
CA ILE A 166 -9.05 -3.63 -5.31
C ILE A 166 -8.77 -3.17 -6.73
N GLU A 167 -9.79 -3.19 -7.58
CA GLU A 167 -9.72 -2.58 -8.91
C GLU A 167 -10.84 -1.55 -9.05
N LYS A 168 -10.49 -0.36 -9.52
CA LYS A 168 -11.47 0.70 -9.78
C LYS A 168 -12.03 0.58 -11.20
N LEU A 169 -13.32 0.38 -11.30
CA LEU A 169 -14.02 0.13 -12.57
C LEU A 169 -14.47 1.41 -13.24
N LYS A 170 -14.77 2.45 -12.46
CA LYS A 170 -15.31 3.74 -12.95
C LYS A 170 -14.68 4.89 -12.17
N GLU A 171 -14.50 6.00 -12.86
CA GLU A 171 -14.22 7.28 -12.20
C GLU A 171 -15.55 7.85 -11.69
N LYS A 172 -15.45 8.57 -10.56
CA LYS A 172 -16.59 9.32 -10.03
C LYS A 172 -16.88 10.54 -10.89
#